data_770ab5b90ff8e5928de0a84de114aa94
#
_entry.id   770ab5b90ff8e5928de0a84de114aa94
#
_cell.length_a   1.000
_cell.length_b   1.000
_cell.length_c   1.000
_cell.angle_alpha   90.00
_cell.angle_beta   90.00
_cell.angle_gamma   90.00
#
_symmetry.space_group_name_H-M   'P 1'
#
loop_
_entity.id
_entity.type
_entity.pdbx_description
1 polymer ?
#
loop_
_entity_poly.entity_id
_entity_poly.type
_entity_poly.pdbx_seq_one_letter_code
_entity_poly.pdbx_strand_id
1 'polypeptide(L)'
;FTTPRAFKAFDYGADVVIHSITKLLAGHSDVMLGYIAARDIEINNQLRTFTVTAGMTPSPFDCWLAERGMLSFDLRFDRAQATAAILADHLAELSLVERVIYPGRFDHPDRKLSVILLKDQFCNMVSFEISGGRTEANAFTRAAEGLNFAPTLGDVGTTISHPASSSHRALTAEQRADLGISEGFFRVSVGLEDPKILCEIFTKAIHSARN
;
A
#
# COMPACT_ATOMS: atom_id res chain seq x y z
N PHE A 1 1.70 3.64 -5.32
CA PHE A 1 2.35 2.58 -4.52
C PHE A 1 3.75 2.24 -5.03
N THR A 2 3.96 2.32 -6.35
CA THR A 2 5.20 1.89 -7.00
C THR A 2 6.42 2.72 -6.64
N THR A 3 6.24 3.97 -6.23
CA THR A 3 7.29 4.96 -6.00
C THR A 3 8.16 5.22 -7.26
N PRO A 4 9.00 6.24 -7.29
CA PRO A 4 9.92 6.48 -8.42
C PRO A 4 10.96 5.36 -8.60
N ARG A 5 11.16 4.52 -7.57
CA ARG A 5 12.10 3.42 -7.62
C ARG A 5 11.61 2.29 -8.53
N ALA A 6 10.37 1.82 -8.32
CA ALA A 6 9.81 0.71 -9.08
C ALA A 6 9.24 1.13 -10.44
N PHE A 7 8.77 2.37 -10.56
CA PHE A 7 8.18 2.86 -11.80
C PHE A 7 8.54 4.33 -12.08
N LYS A 8 9.33 4.54 -13.11
CA LYS A 8 9.73 5.87 -13.56
C LYS A 8 8.76 6.38 -14.63
N ALA A 9 7.68 7.02 -14.21
CA ALA A 9 6.58 7.43 -15.10
C ALA A 9 7.03 8.31 -16.28
N PHE A 10 8.08 9.10 -16.12
CA PHE A 10 8.66 9.88 -17.22
C PHE A 10 9.19 9.03 -18.36
N ASP A 11 9.71 7.83 -18.10
CA ASP A 11 10.21 6.93 -19.13
C ASP A 11 9.06 6.36 -19.99
N TYR A 12 7.82 6.45 -19.49
CA TYR A 12 6.60 6.00 -20.15
C TYR A 12 5.72 7.15 -20.68
N GLY A 13 6.29 8.34 -20.86
CA GLY A 13 5.64 9.45 -21.54
C GLY A 13 4.78 10.36 -20.64
N ALA A 14 4.88 10.26 -19.32
CA ALA A 14 4.21 11.20 -18.44
C ALA A 14 4.81 12.62 -18.61
N ASP A 15 3.95 13.64 -18.66
CA ASP A 15 4.36 15.05 -18.68
C ASP A 15 4.54 15.61 -17.28
N VAL A 16 3.71 15.13 -16.33
CA VAL A 16 3.71 15.53 -14.93
C VAL A 16 3.61 14.31 -14.04
N VAL A 17 4.40 14.28 -12.98
CA VAL A 17 4.41 13.20 -11.98
C VAL A 17 4.15 13.77 -10.59
N ILE A 18 3.26 13.13 -9.85
CA ILE A 18 2.93 13.49 -8.47
C ILE A 18 3.18 12.28 -7.57
N HIS A 19 3.85 12.50 -6.43
CA HIS A 19 4.02 11.49 -5.39
C HIS A 19 3.66 12.03 -4.01
N SER A 20 3.06 11.18 -3.19
CA SER A 20 2.89 11.44 -1.78
C SER A 20 4.19 11.08 -1.04
N ILE A 21 4.91 12.07 -0.55
CA ILE A 21 6.08 11.85 0.33
C ILE A 21 5.62 11.25 1.68
N THR A 22 4.42 11.62 2.13
CA THR A 22 3.76 11.10 3.35
C THR A 22 3.81 9.57 3.47
N LYS A 23 3.80 8.85 2.34
CA LYS A 23 3.71 7.40 2.28
C LYS A 23 5.10 6.76 2.35
N LEU A 24 5.38 5.79 1.54
CA LEU A 24 6.64 5.03 1.52
C LEU A 24 7.92 5.89 1.50
N LEU A 25 7.89 7.07 0.87
CA LEU A 25 9.09 7.91 0.76
C LEU A 25 9.57 8.38 2.14
N ALA A 26 8.73 9.00 2.96
CA ALA A 26 9.05 9.35 4.34
C ALA A 26 8.94 8.13 5.27
N GLY A 27 7.84 7.37 5.18
CA GLY A 27 7.68 6.03 5.74
C GLY A 27 7.40 5.94 7.24
N HIS A 28 7.24 7.04 7.96
CA HIS A 28 7.14 7.04 9.43
C HIS A 28 5.80 7.61 9.94
N SER A 29 4.87 7.90 9.04
CA SER A 29 3.55 8.49 9.36
C SER A 29 3.61 9.79 10.19
N ASP A 30 4.72 10.52 10.10
CA ASP A 30 5.05 11.71 10.89
C ASP A 30 5.05 13.01 10.07
N VAL A 31 4.78 12.93 8.76
CA VAL A 31 4.80 14.08 7.84
C VAL A 31 3.72 13.99 6.77
N MET A 32 3.13 15.12 6.42
CA MET A 32 2.17 15.26 5.33
C MET A 32 2.75 16.13 4.21
N LEU A 33 3.37 15.48 3.23
CA LEU A 33 4.01 16.14 2.09
C LEU A 33 3.74 15.42 0.78
N GLY A 34 3.84 16.16 -0.30
CA GLY A 34 3.89 15.64 -1.66
C GLY A 34 4.94 16.36 -2.48
N TYR A 35 5.31 15.81 -3.60
CA TYR A 35 6.03 16.55 -4.61
C TYR A 35 5.35 16.40 -5.97
N ILE A 36 5.56 17.42 -6.80
CA ILE A 36 5.15 17.45 -8.19
C ILE A 36 6.38 17.78 -9.04
N ALA A 37 6.54 17.08 -10.14
CA ALA A 37 7.61 17.31 -11.11
C ALA A 37 7.03 17.30 -12.51
N ALA A 38 7.51 18.19 -13.37
CA ALA A 38 7.15 18.22 -14.79
C ALA A 38 8.39 18.00 -15.64
N ARG A 39 8.20 17.37 -16.81
CA ARG A 39 9.26 17.20 -17.81
C ARG A 39 9.66 18.53 -18.44
N ASP A 40 8.67 19.34 -18.77
CA ASP A 40 8.84 20.64 -19.35
C ASP A 40 9.20 21.69 -18.29
N ILE A 41 10.24 22.49 -18.56
CA ILE A 41 10.74 23.48 -17.60
C ILE A 41 9.75 24.63 -17.37
N GLU A 42 9.00 25.03 -18.41
CA GLU A 42 8.01 26.10 -18.30
C GLU A 42 6.82 25.66 -17.43
N ILE A 43 6.35 24.42 -17.62
CA ILE A 43 5.31 23.83 -16.76
C ILE A 43 5.82 23.73 -15.31
N ASN A 44 7.07 23.32 -15.12
CA ASN A 44 7.66 23.21 -13.78
C ASN A 44 7.75 24.58 -13.10
N ASN A 45 8.13 25.63 -13.81
CA ASN A 45 8.18 27.00 -13.30
C ASN A 45 6.78 27.53 -12.95
N GLN A 46 5.77 27.25 -13.77
CA GLN A 46 4.38 27.60 -13.50
C GLN A 46 3.86 26.90 -12.24
N LEU A 47 4.11 25.61 -12.08
CA LEU A 47 3.76 24.84 -10.89
C LEU A 47 4.43 25.40 -9.64
N ARG A 48 5.70 25.74 -9.71
CA ARG A 48 6.45 26.35 -8.60
C ARG A 48 5.84 27.72 -8.23
N THR A 49 5.55 28.57 -9.19
CA THR A 49 4.91 29.86 -8.96
C THR A 49 3.54 29.67 -8.31
N PHE A 50 2.74 28.75 -8.83
CA PHE A 50 1.42 28.45 -8.28
C PHE A 50 1.51 27.97 -6.82
N THR A 51 2.38 27.00 -6.50
CA THR A 51 2.50 26.45 -5.13
C THR A 51 2.90 27.54 -4.13
N VAL A 52 3.81 28.43 -4.49
CA VAL A 52 4.23 29.55 -3.66
C VAL A 52 3.08 30.54 -3.47
N THR A 53 2.43 30.96 -4.57
CA THR A 53 1.34 31.94 -4.55
C THR A 53 0.10 31.41 -3.79
N ALA A 54 -0.21 30.12 -3.92
CA ALA A 54 -1.31 29.47 -3.22
C ALA A 54 -0.98 29.11 -1.76
N GLY A 55 0.21 29.43 -1.25
CA GLY A 55 0.61 29.13 0.12
C GLY A 55 0.84 27.65 0.40
N MET A 56 1.09 26.83 -0.62
CA MET A 56 1.38 25.40 -0.48
C MET A 56 2.85 25.14 -0.11
N THR A 57 3.37 25.93 0.81
CA THR A 57 4.77 25.83 1.25
C THR A 57 4.83 24.98 2.51
N PRO A 58 5.59 23.87 2.50
CA PRO A 58 5.72 23.02 3.66
C PRO A 58 6.53 23.71 4.76
N SER A 59 6.34 23.29 6.02
CA SER A 59 7.17 23.78 7.13
C SER A 59 8.60 23.23 7.00
N PRO A 60 9.61 23.96 7.49
CA PRO A 60 10.99 23.46 7.53
C PRO A 60 11.13 22.16 8.33
N PHE A 61 10.31 21.98 9.37
CA PHE A 61 10.32 20.77 10.20
C PHE A 61 9.80 19.55 9.40
N ASP A 62 8.71 19.71 8.65
CA ASP A 62 8.20 18.64 7.79
C ASP A 62 9.20 18.28 6.68
N CYS A 63 9.89 19.28 6.11
CA CYS A 63 10.95 19.04 5.13
C CYS A 63 12.10 18.23 5.72
N TRP A 64 12.52 18.56 6.94
CA TRP A 64 13.59 17.85 7.65
C TRP A 64 13.19 16.40 7.96
N LEU A 65 11.97 16.15 8.46
CA LEU A 65 11.44 14.81 8.70
C LEU A 65 11.39 13.99 7.40
N ALA A 66 10.91 14.60 6.33
CA ALA A 66 10.82 13.93 5.03
C ALA A 66 12.21 13.55 4.50
N GLU A 67 13.17 14.48 4.52
CA GLU A 67 14.56 14.23 4.11
C GLU A 67 15.17 13.10 4.93
N ARG A 68 15.04 13.16 6.25
CA ARG A 68 15.53 12.13 7.17
C ARG A 68 14.90 10.76 6.86
N GLY A 69 13.59 10.71 6.62
CA GLY A 69 12.89 9.48 6.24
C GLY A 69 13.37 8.91 4.90
N MET A 70 13.61 9.76 3.91
CA MET A 70 14.09 9.35 2.59
C MET A 70 15.49 8.72 2.60
N LEU A 71 16.34 9.03 3.56
CA LEU A 71 17.68 8.42 3.68
C LEU A 71 17.64 6.90 3.86
N SER A 72 16.58 6.36 4.46
CA SER A 72 16.40 4.91 4.65
C SER A 72 15.41 4.28 3.67
N PHE A 73 14.91 5.06 2.71
CA PHE A 73 13.82 4.62 1.82
C PHE A 73 14.12 3.32 1.09
N ASP A 74 15.29 3.19 0.48
CA ASP A 74 15.66 2.00 -0.30
C ASP A 74 15.71 0.74 0.55
N LEU A 75 16.29 0.82 1.75
CA LEU A 75 16.35 -0.30 2.69
C LEU A 75 14.95 -0.72 3.16
N ARG A 76 14.10 0.25 3.45
CA ARG A 76 12.71 0.00 3.86
C ARG A 76 11.89 -0.60 2.73
N PHE A 77 12.06 -0.08 1.52
CA PHE A 77 11.38 -0.60 0.33
C PHE A 77 11.73 -2.07 0.07
N ASP A 78 13.02 -2.41 0.07
CA ASP A 78 13.50 -3.78 -0.14
C ASP A 78 12.97 -4.74 0.92
N ARG A 79 13.03 -4.34 2.18
CA ARG A 79 12.54 -5.17 3.28
C ARG A 79 11.03 -5.38 3.19
N ALA A 80 10.26 -4.32 3.02
CA ALA A 80 8.81 -4.39 2.94
C ALA A 80 8.33 -5.21 1.75
N GLN A 81 8.96 -5.05 0.58
CA GLN A 81 8.68 -5.84 -0.62
C GLN A 81 8.96 -7.33 -0.40
N ALA A 82 10.12 -7.68 0.16
CA ALA A 82 10.47 -9.07 0.44
C ALA A 82 9.49 -9.72 1.41
N THR A 83 9.11 -9.01 2.47
CA THR A 83 8.11 -9.47 3.44
C THR A 83 6.72 -9.60 2.78
N ALA A 84 6.34 -8.68 1.89
CA ALA A 84 5.07 -8.74 1.18
C ALA A 84 4.95 -9.95 0.26
N ALA A 85 6.02 -10.33 -0.43
CA ALA A 85 6.05 -11.54 -1.25
C ALA A 85 5.82 -12.80 -0.40
N ILE A 86 6.54 -12.93 0.71
CA ILE A 86 6.39 -14.06 1.64
C ILE A 86 4.98 -14.11 2.21
N LEU A 87 4.43 -12.97 2.66
CA LEU A 87 3.08 -12.92 3.19
C LEU A 87 2.03 -13.28 2.14
N ALA A 88 2.18 -12.79 0.90
CA ALA A 88 1.24 -13.09 -0.17
C ALA A 88 1.19 -14.57 -0.51
N ASP A 89 2.34 -15.24 -0.57
CA ASP A 89 2.40 -16.69 -0.81
C ASP A 89 1.84 -17.47 0.37
N HIS A 90 2.20 -17.09 1.59
CA HIS A 90 1.66 -17.70 2.80
C HIS A 90 0.12 -17.59 2.91
N LEU A 91 -0.44 -16.41 2.64
CA LEU A 91 -1.89 -16.21 2.66
C LEU A 91 -2.60 -17.11 1.65
N ALA A 92 -2.02 -17.33 0.48
CA ALA A 92 -2.63 -18.18 -0.55
C ALA A 92 -2.66 -19.68 -0.20
N GLU A 93 -1.86 -20.12 0.78
CA GLU A 93 -1.87 -21.50 1.28
C GLU A 93 -2.96 -21.73 2.35
N LEU A 94 -3.56 -20.66 2.89
CA LEU A 94 -4.57 -20.77 3.94
C LEU A 94 -5.95 -21.10 3.37
N SER A 95 -6.56 -22.18 3.83
CA SER A 95 -7.82 -22.72 3.30
C SER A 95 -9.03 -21.78 3.40
N LEU A 96 -8.97 -20.77 4.26
CA LEU A 96 -10.01 -19.75 4.42
C LEU A 96 -9.78 -18.49 3.57
N VAL A 97 -8.68 -18.45 2.84
CA VAL A 97 -8.37 -17.36 1.91
C VAL A 97 -8.79 -17.77 0.50
N GLU A 98 -9.75 -17.05 -0.06
CA GLU A 98 -10.29 -17.33 -1.38
C GLU A 98 -9.44 -16.73 -2.50
N ARG A 99 -8.80 -15.59 -2.23
CA ARG A 99 -8.04 -14.84 -3.22
C ARG A 99 -6.93 -14.03 -2.58
N VAL A 100 -5.77 -14.00 -3.24
CA VAL A 100 -4.68 -13.08 -2.92
C VAL A 100 -4.30 -12.30 -4.17
N ILE A 101 -4.18 -10.99 -4.05
CA ILE A 101 -3.77 -10.10 -5.14
C ILE A 101 -2.44 -9.45 -4.75
N TYR A 102 -1.38 -9.85 -5.43
CA TYR A 102 -0.05 -9.27 -5.32
C TYR A 102 0.65 -9.34 -6.67
N PRO A 103 1.16 -8.23 -7.23
CA PRO A 103 1.72 -8.22 -8.59
C PRO A 103 2.90 -9.18 -8.80
N GLY A 104 3.58 -9.56 -7.70
CA GLY A 104 4.69 -10.50 -7.72
C GLY A 104 4.29 -11.97 -7.82
N ARG A 105 3.03 -12.33 -7.58
CA ARG A 105 2.55 -13.71 -7.66
C ARG A 105 2.39 -14.17 -9.12
N PHE A 106 2.64 -15.47 -9.33
CA PHE A 106 2.54 -16.09 -10.67
C PHE A 106 1.10 -16.11 -11.21
N ASP A 107 0.12 -16.16 -10.32
CA ASP A 107 -1.32 -16.21 -10.62
C ASP A 107 -1.98 -14.84 -10.75
N HIS A 108 -1.22 -13.74 -10.62
CA HIS A 108 -1.76 -12.40 -10.83
C HIS A 108 -2.19 -12.20 -12.28
N PRO A 109 -3.43 -11.70 -12.56
CA PRO A 109 -3.95 -11.57 -13.92
C PRO A 109 -3.04 -10.76 -14.84
N ASP A 110 -2.39 -9.71 -14.32
CA ASP A 110 -1.48 -8.85 -15.06
C ASP A 110 0.00 -9.18 -14.83
N ARG A 111 0.32 -10.43 -14.46
CA ARG A 111 1.71 -10.84 -14.14
C ARG A 111 2.72 -10.46 -15.22
N LYS A 112 2.38 -10.69 -16.49
CA LYS A 112 3.26 -10.36 -17.62
C LYS A 112 3.56 -8.87 -17.69
N LEU A 113 2.52 -8.05 -17.53
CA LEU A 113 2.64 -6.59 -17.55
C LEU A 113 3.42 -6.08 -16.34
N SER A 114 3.17 -6.63 -15.16
CA SER A 114 3.86 -6.24 -13.92
C SER A 114 5.36 -6.50 -13.99
N VAL A 115 5.80 -7.63 -14.57
CA VAL A 115 7.22 -7.92 -14.77
C VAL A 115 7.87 -6.90 -15.72
N ILE A 116 7.20 -6.58 -16.82
CA ILE A 116 7.72 -5.61 -17.79
C ILE A 116 7.87 -4.22 -17.19
N LEU A 117 6.83 -3.74 -16.48
CA LEU A 117 6.77 -2.38 -15.96
C LEU A 117 7.55 -2.19 -14.66
N LEU A 118 7.51 -3.18 -13.76
CA LEU A 118 8.05 -3.05 -12.40
C LEU A 118 9.39 -3.75 -12.22
N LYS A 119 9.85 -4.57 -13.17
CA LYS A 119 11.18 -5.21 -13.18
C LYS A 119 11.51 -5.89 -11.84
N ASP A 120 10.61 -6.74 -11.35
CA ASP A 120 10.69 -7.45 -10.08
C ASP A 120 10.63 -6.57 -8.81
N GLN A 121 10.18 -5.32 -8.94
CA GLN A 121 9.95 -4.41 -7.81
C GLN A 121 8.44 -4.23 -7.56
N PHE A 122 7.81 -5.27 -7.00
CA PHE A 122 6.34 -5.35 -6.86
C PHE A 122 5.76 -4.62 -5.67
N CYS A 123 6.60 -3.87 -4.92
CA CYS A 123 6.21 -3.07 -3.76
C CYS A 123 5.66 -3.89 -2.58
N ASN A 124 4.94 -3.23 -1.68
CA ASN A 124 4.56 -3.79 -0.40
C ASN A 124 3.04 -3.93 -0.18
N MET A 125 2.25 -3.76 -1.24
CA MET A 125 0.79 -3.82 -1.13
C MET A 125 0.28 -5.22 -1.47
N VAL A 126 -0.34 -5.88 -0.49
CA VAL A 126 -1.01 -7.17 -0.65
C VAL A 126 -2.49 -6.98 -0.37
N SER A 127 -3.36 -7.52 -1.22
CA SER A 127 -4.79 -7.64 -0.92
C SER A 127 -5.18 -9.10 -0.85
N PHE A 128 -6.09 -9.43 0.04
CA PHE A 128 -6.62 -10.78 0.15
C PHE A 128 -8.09 -10.77 0.53
N GLU A 129 -8.74 -11.88 0.30
CA GLU A 129 -10.15 -12.09 0.58
C GLU A 129 -10.32 -13.36 1.38
N ILE A 130 -10.98 -13.24 2.54
CA ILE A 130 -11.35 -14.40 3.36
C ILE A 130 -12.76 -14.85 3.02
N SER A 131 -13.01 -16.14 3.12
CA SER A 131 -14.33 -16.73 2.96
C SER A 131 -15.31 -16.20 4.01
N GLY A 132 -16.58 -16.06 3.62
CA GLY A 132 -17.64 -15.59 4.50
C GLY A 132 -18.00 -14.12 4.23
N GLY A 133 -18.58 -13.49 5.23
CA GLY A 133 -19.13 -12.14 5.13
C GLY A 133 -18.60 -11.19 6.20
N ARG A 134 -19.45 -10.24 6.58
CA ARG A 134 -19.13 -9.21 7.58
C ARG A 134 -18.79 -9.80 8.96
N THR A 135 -19.42 -10.90 9.34
CA THR A 135 -19.19 -11.56 10.65
C THR A 135 -17.75 -12.08 10.72
N GLU A 136 -17.30 -12.80 9.70
CA GLU A 136 -15.97 -13.37 9.58
C GLU A 136 -14.92 -12.25 9.48
N ALA A 137 -15.18 -11.20 8.69
CA ALA A 137 -14.31 -10.03 8.60
C ALA A 137 -14.15 -9.32 9.95
N ASN A 138 -15.21 -9.20 10.74
CA ASN A 138 -15.15 -8.63 12.08
C ASN A 138 -14.40 -9.55 13.06
N ALA A 139 -14.56 -10.85 12.95
CA ALA A 139 -13.83 -11.82 13.77
C ALA A 139 -12.33 -11.78 13.48
N PHE A 140 -11.94 -11.78 12.19
CA PHE A 140 -10.57 -11.57 11.76
C PHE A 140 -10.00 -10.27 12.34
N THR A 141 -10.72 -9.14 12.17
CA THR A 141 -10.27 -7.83 12.66
C THR A 141 -10.00 -7.82 14.16
N ARG A 142 -10.87 -8.46 14.95
CA ARG A 142 -10.69 -8.56 16.41
C ARG A 142 -9.52 -9.45 16.81
N ALA A 143 -9.26 -10.51 16.04
CA ALA A 143 -8.21 -11.48 16.35
C ALA A 143 -6.81 -11.05 15.82
N ALA A 144 -6.75 -10.07 14.93
CA ALA A 144 -5.50 -9.58 14.33
C ALA A 144 -4.75 -8.64 15.30
N GLU A 145 -4.49 -9.14 16.52
CA GLU A 145 -3.73 -8.41 17.54
C GLU A 145 -2.31 -8.12 17.04
N GLY A 146 -1.85 -6.90 17.27
CA GLY A 146 -0.52 -6.43 16.83
C GLY A 146 -0.50 -5.84 15.42
N LEU A 147 -1.61 -5.88 14.66
CA LEU A 147 -1.74 -5.17 13.39
C LEU A 147 -2.50 -3.85 13.56
N ASN A 148 -2.00 -2.80 12.94
CA ASN A 148 -2.65 -1.49 12.96
C ASN A 148 -3.74 -1.41 11.88
N PHE A 149 -5.00 -1.33 12.28
CA PHE A 149 -6.11 -1.06 11.37
C PHE A 149 -6.20 0.45 11.08
N ALA A 150 -5.78 0.85 9.88
CA ALA A 150 -5.77 2.24 9.46
C ALA A 150 -6.02 2.36 7.95
N PRO A 151 -6.78 3.39 7.50
CA PRO A 151 -7.03 3.63 6.08
C PRO A 151 -5.83 4.34 5.39
N THR A 152 -4.62 4.05 5.85
CA THR A 152 -3.36 4.59 5.32
C THR A 152 -2.47 3.47 4.78
N LEU A 153 -1.27 3.80 4.35
CA LEU A 153 -0.28 2.85 3.83
C LEU A 153 1.12 3.47 3.84
N GLY A 154 2.13 2.62 3.69
CA GLY A 154 3.51 3.06 3.46
C GLY A 154 4.27 3.43 4.73
N ASP A 155 3.81 2.94 5.87
CA ASP A 155 4.50 3.04 7.16
C ASP A 155 5.56 1.94 7.33
N VAL A 156 6.48 2.15 8.26
CA VAL A 156 7.43 1.12 8.73
C VAL A 156 6.72 -0.04 9.42
N GLY A 157 5.58 0.19 10.04
CA GLY A 157 4.71 -0.83 10.60
C GLY A 157 3.65 -1.30 9.59
N THR A 158 3.32 -2.59 9.63
CA THR A 158 2.25 -3.13 8.80
C THR A 158 0.92 -2.51 9.19
N THR A 159 0.23 -1.94 8.19
CA THR A 159 -1.14 -1.45 8.34
C THR A 159 -2.10 -2.25 7.49
N ILE A 160 -3.29 -2.48 8.04
CA ILE A 160 -4.36 -3.20 7.35
C ILE A 160 -5.59 -2.32 7.26
N SER A 161 -6.31 -2.41 6.17
CA SER A 161 -7.61 -1.76 6.01
C SER A 161 -8.65 -2.73 5.49
N HIS A 162 -9.89 -2.54 5.93
CA HIS A 162 -11.07 -3.21 5.43
C HIS A 162 -11.85 -2.21 4.57
N PRO A 163 -11.71 -2.24 3.24
CA PRO A 163 -12.28 -1.22 2.35
C PRO A 163 -13.78 -1.04 2.50
N ALA A 164 -14.53 -2.13 2.68
CA ALA A 164 -15.98 -2.08 2.85
C ALA A 164 -16.42 -1.29 4.10
N SER A 165 -15.59 -1.22 5.15
CA SER A 165 -15.85 -0.45 6.38
C SER A 165 -15.17 0.92 6.41
N SER A 166 -14.24 1.19 5.50
CA SER A 166 -13.41 2.41 5.51
C SER A 166 -13.57 3.22 4.23
N SER A 167 -12.67 3.05 3.29
CA SER A 167 -12.58 3.87 2.08
C SER A 167 -13.77 3.75 1.13
N HIS A 168 -14.48 2.62 1.13
CA HIS A 168 -15.62 2.34 0.25
C HIS A 168 -16.93 2.18 1.02
N ARG A 169 -16.98 2.66 2.27
CA ARG A 169 -18.17 2.55 3.13
C ARG A 169 -19.41 3.30 2.60
N ALA A 170 -19.19 4.32 1.76
CA ALA A 170 -20.27 5.10 1.17
C ALA A 170 -20.91 4.42 -0.05
N LEU A 171 -20.29 3.38 -0.60
CA LEU A 171 -20.80 2.62 -1.73
C LEU A 171 -21.79 1.56 -1.26
N THR A 172 -22.79 1.26 -2.11
CA THR A 172 -23.69 0.12 -1.90
C THR A 172 -22.93 -1.20 -2.03
N ALA A 173 -23.54 -2.29 -1.55
CA ALA A 173 -22.94 -3.64 -1.70
C ALA A 173 -22.72 -4.01 -3.18
N GLU A 174 -23.66 -3.66 -4.06
CA GLU A 174 -23.56 -3.88 -5.51
C GLU A 174 -22.39 -3.10 -6.12
N GLN A 175 -22.28 -1.80 -5.81
CA GLN A 175 -21.17 -0.97 -6.27
C GLN A 175 -19.82 -1.48 -5.80
N ARG A 176 -19.73 -2.02 -4.56
CA ARG A 176 -18.50 -2.64 -4.09
C ARG A 176 -18.20 -3.94 -4.82
N ALA A 177 -19.22 -4.76 -5.09
CA ALA A 177 -19.07 -6.01 -5.85
C ALA A 177 -18.54 -5.76 -7.26
N ASP A 178 -19.03 -4.73 -7.95
CA ASP A 178 -18.55 -4.30 -9.28
C ASP A 178 -17.05 -3.92 -9.26
N LEU A 179 -16.57 -3.43 -8.13
CA LEU A 179 -15.15 -3.13 -7.89
C LEU A 179 -14.34 -4.34 -7.38
N GLY A 180 -14.97 -5.51 -7.23
CA GLY A 180 -14.36 -6.71 -6.68
C GLY A 180 -14.04 -6.60 -5.18
N ILE A 181 -14.77 -5.77 -4.44
CA ILE A 181 -14.62 -5.54 -3.00
C ILE A 181 -15.77 -6.22 -2.26
N SER A 182 -15.53 -7.43 -1.78
CA SER A 182 -16.45 -8.16 -0.91
C SER A 182 -16.37 -7.70 0.55
N GLU A 183 -17.25 -8.26 1.38
CA GLU A 183 -17.18 -8.06 2.84
C GLU A 183 -15.97 -8.76 3.48
N GLY A 184 -15.39 -9.77 2.83
CA GLY A 184 -14.17 -10.46 3.27
C GLY A 184 -12.88 -9.86 2.72
N PHE A 185 -12.92 -8.75 1.98
CA PHE A 185 -11.76 -8.17 1.30
C PHE A 185 -10.95 -7.24 2.21
N PHE A 186 -9.65 -7.50 2.30
CA PHE A 186 -8.69 -6.71 3.07
C PHE A 186 -7.53 -6.23 2.19
N ARG A 187 -6.96 -5.08 2.56
CA ARG A 187 -5.75 -4.53 1.95
C ARG A 187 -4.69 -4.34 3.02
N VAL A 188 -3.50 -4.87 2.78
CA VAL A 188 -2.35 -4.80 3.67
C VAL A 188 -1.26 -3.95 3.04
N SER A 189 -0.78 -2.96 3.76
CA SER A 189 0.48 -2.28 3.49
C SER A 189 1.53 -2.92 4.40
N VAL A 190 2.34 -3.79 3.84
CA VAL A 190 3.33 -4.56 4.60
C VAL A 190 4.49 -3.65 5.02
N GLY A 191 4.88 -3.74 6.29
CA GLY A 191 5.96 -2.99 6.90
C GLY A 191 7.27 -3.78 6.96
N LEU A 192 8.04 -3.55 8.03
CA LEU A 192 9.40 -4.05 8.20
C LEU A 192 9.50 -5.23 9.18
N GLU A 193 8.39 -5.70 9.71
CA GLU A 193 8.34 -6.77 10.70
C GLU A 193 9.01 -8.04 10.20
N ASP A 194 9.34 -8.94 11.13
CA ASP A 194 9.80 -10.29 10.78
C ASP A 194 8.67 -11.02 10.02
N PRO A 195 8.94 -11.54 8.81
CA PRO A 195 7.92 -12.17 7.99
C PRO A 195 7.30 -13.39 8.64
N LYS A 196 8.04 -14.15 9.50
CA LYS A 196 7.49 -15.31 10.21
C LYS A 196 6.46 -14.88 11.24
N ILE A 197 6.80 -13.87 12.04
CA ILE A 197 5.88 -13.30 13.05
C ILE A 197 4.64 -12.76 12.35
N LEU A 198 4.81 -12.04 11.26
CA LEU A 198 3.69 -11.48 10.51
C LEU A 198 2.76 -12.58 9.96
N CYS A 199 3.31 -13.64 9.36
CA CYS A 199 2.56 -14.78 8.87
C CYS A 199 1.80 -15.50 10.01
N GLU A 200 2.42 -15.66 11.19
CA GLU A 200 1.78 -16.26 12.38
C GLU A 200 0.57 -15.44 12.85
N ILE A 201 0.70 -14.10 12.89
CA ILE A 201 -0.41 -13.20 13.26
C ILE A 201 -1.58 -13.37 12.28
N PHE A 202 -1.31 -13.34 10.97
CA PHE A 202 -2.35 -13.52 9.95
C PHE A 202 -3.01 -14.90 10.02
N THR A 203 -2.23 -15.96 10.20
CA THR A 203 -2.74 -17.33 10.36
C THR A 203 -3.69 -17.43 11.54
N LYS A 204 -3.27 -16.95 12.71
CA LYS A 204 -4.09 -16.96 13.93
C LYS A 204 -5.39 -16.18 13.73
N ALA A 205 -5.29 -14.99 13.15
CA ALA A 205 -6.45 -14.14 12.93
C ALA A 205 -7.45 -14.73 11.92
N ILE A 206 -6.97 -15.31 10.82
CA ILE A 206 -7.80 -15.95 9.80
C ILE A 206 -8.49 -17.19 10.35
N HIS A 207 -7.79 -18.04 11.12
CA HIS A 207 -8.40 -19.20 11.76
C HIS A 207 -9.50 -18.80 12.76
N SER A 208 -9.33 -17.68 13.45
CA SER A 208 -10.34 -17.16 14.39
C SER A 208 -11.61 -16.65 13.70
N ALA A 209 -11.55 -16.36 12.40
CA ALA A 209 -12.71 -15.95 11.61
C ALA A 209 -13.69 -17.13 11.34
N ARG A 210 -13.27 -18.38 11.58
CA ARG A 210 -14.08 -19.59 11.38
C ARG A 210 -15.03 -19.89 12.55
N ASN A 211 -14.77 -19.34 13.72
CA ASN A 211 -15.51 -19.60 14.96
C ASN A 211 -16.46 -18.44 15.29
#